data_dfd5d595f9300e65b0c168fecef5cbfb
#
_entry.id   dfd5d595f9300e65b0c168fecef5cbfb
#
_cell.length_a   1.000
_cell.length_b   1.000
_cell.length_c   1.000
_cell.angle_alpha   90.00
_cell.angle_beta   90.00
_cell.angle_gamma   90.00
#
_symmetry.space_group_name_H-M   'P 1'
#
loop_
_entity.id
_entity.type
_entity.pdbx_description
1 polymer ?
#
loop_
_entity_poly.entity_id
_entity_poly.type
_entity_poly.pdbx_seq_one_letter_code
_entity_poly.pdbx_strand_id
1 'polypeptide(L)'
;MTPDDVTADWLSNVLGGPVDAFTTQRIGDGHIGMNLRVGLTSSDPSVPESVVLKMPSPDPTSQSTAAMLRHYEREVKFYLEIADTVDIGVPYCHHGEWTPDTNDFVLVLEDMSPAVAGDQVAGCTLDDARAAVLQLAALHGPRWDDPTLSDVDWLSRHEGQTSVDQLKVMWQMFFPGFAATYRGQLTDEMFGLAEAFGDHIGTWAGERSGPMAVTHGDYRLDNMLFGPPVEAGSPLPRITVVDWQTPGHGPPIVDLSYFVGAGLLPEDRREHERSLVALYAEGLATYG
;
A
#
# COMPACT_ATOMS: atom_id res chain seq x y z
N MET A 1 11.27 -18.65 -2.01
CA MET A 1 12.54 -18.09 -2.50
C MET A 1 13.23 -17.33 -1.37
N THR A 2 14.55 -17.44 -1.24
CA THR A 2 15.39 -16.81 -0.23
C THR A 2 16.50 -15.99 -0.91
N PRO A 3 17.22 -15.10 -0.21
CA PRO A 3 18.36 -14.37 -0.79
C PRO A 3 19.44 -15.29 -1.40
N ASP A 4 19.61 -16.48 -0.85
CA ASP A 4 20.63 -17.45 -1.33
C ASP A 4 20.24 -18.09 -2.66
N ASP A 5 18.98 -18.02 -3.06
CA ASP A 5 18.48 -18.52 -4.33
C ASP A 5 18.68 -17.52 -5.49
N VAL A 6 19.05 -16.28 -5.18
CA VAL A 6 19.30 -15.22 -6.18
C VAL A 6 20.65 -15.49 -6.85
N THR A 7 20.63 -15.67 -8.17
CA THR A 7 21.83 -15.90 -8.98
C THR A 7 21.86 -14.96 -10.19
N ALA A 8 23.04 -14.73 -10.77
CA ALA A 8 23.18 -13.95 -11.98
C ALA A 8 22.39 -14.54 -13.17
N ASP A 9 22.36 -15.88 -13.27
CA ASP A 9 21.58 -16.57 -14.31
C ASP A 9 20.07 -16.35 -14.12
N TRP A 10 19.57 -16.45 -12.89
CA TRP A 10 18.16 -16.17 -12.60
C TRP A 10 17.80 -14.72 -12.89
N LEU A 11 18.64 -13.75 -12.44
CA LEU A 11 18.44 -12.32 -12.73
C LEU A 11 18.45 -12.05 -14.24
N SER A 12 19.37 -12.70 -14.99
CA SER A 12 19.41 -12.57 -16.46
C SER A 12 18.12 -13.04 -17.12
N ASN A 13 17.55 -14.15 -16.63
CA ASN A 13 16.31 -14.71 -17.16
C ASN A 13 15.12 -13.78 -16.90
N VAL A 14 14.95 -13.27 -15.66
CA VAL A 14 13.79 -12.45 -15.28
C VAL A 14 13.87 -11.02 -15.82
N LEU A 15 15.09 -10.50 -16.05
CA LEU A 15 15.29 -9.16 -16.62
C LEU A 15 15.40 -9.17 -18.16
N GLY A 16 15.50 -10.33 -18.77
CA GLY A 16 15.56 -10.48 -20.23
C GLY A 16 16.89 -10.04 -20.86
N GLY A 17 17.95 -9.91 -20.06
CA GLY A 17 19.27 -9.49 -20.53
C GLY A 17 20.39 -10.01 -19.61
N PRO A 18 21.66 -10.05 -20.08
CA PRO A 18 22.76 -10.65 -19.33
C PRO A 18 23.08 -9.85 -18.05
N VAL A 19 23.20 -10.53 -16.93
CA VAL A 19 23.71 -10.00 -15.66
C VAL A 19 25.05 -10.67 -15.39
N ASP A 20 26.15 -9.89 -15.48
CA ASP A 20 27.52 -10.40 -15.30
C ASP A 20 27.88 -10.55 -13.81
N ALA A 21 27.40 -9.62 -12.98
CA ALA A 21 27.59 -9.64 -11.52
C ALA A 21 26.46 -8.86 -10.83
N PHE A 22 26.27 -9.12 -9.55
CA PHE A 22 25.30 -8.36 -8.73
C PHE A 22 25.78 -8.23 -7.28
N THR A 23 25.22 -7.25 -6.59
CA THR A 23 25.38 -7.04 -5.15
C THR A 23 24.01 -6.94 -4.51
N THR A 24 23.87 -7.32 -3.24
CA THR A 24 22.62 -7.22 -2.51
C THR A 24 22.77 -6.39 -1.26
N GLN A 25 21.76 -5.56 -0.98
CA GLN A 25 21.65 -4.77 0.25
C GLN A 25 20.22 -4.85 0.76
N ARG A 26 20.04 -5.26 2.01
CA ARG A 26 18.72 -5.20 2.65
C ARG A 26 18.30 -3.73 2.82
N ILE A 27 17.05 -3.41 2.47
CA ILE A 27 16.46 -2.07 2.59
C ILE A 27 15.12 -2.16 3.31
N GLY A 28 14.77 -1.09 4.03
CA GLY A 28 13.51 -1.00 4.78
C GLY A 28 13.43 -1.96 5.98
N ASP A 29 12.44 -1.70 6.84
CA ASP A 29 12.19 -2.46 8.07
C ASP A 29 10.92 -3.33 7.95
N GLY A 30 10.56 -3.74 6.72
CA GLY A 30 9.34 -4.50 6.45
C GLY A 30 9.20 -5.75 7.35
N HIS A 31 8.07 -5.82 8.08
CA HIS A 31 7.79 -6.94 8.99
C HIS A 31 7.23 -8.16 8.26
N ILE A 32 6.40 -7.94 7.24
CA ILE A 32 5.67 -9.01 6.52
C ILE A 32 6.50 -9.57 5.36
N GLY A 33 7.30 -8.74 4.70
CA GLY A 33 8.20 -9.11 3.61
C GLY A 33 9.60 -8.60 3.85
N MET A 34 10.55 -9.08 3.07
CA MET A 34 11.94 -8.64 3.05
C MET A 34 12.23 -7.97 1.70
N ASN A 35 12.81 -6.77 1.75
CA ASN A 35 13.22 -6.04 0.56
C ASN A 35 14.76 -6.07 0.43
N LEU A 36 15.24 -6.39 -0.78
CA LEU A 36 16.66 -6.32 -1.14
C LEU A 36 16.82 -5.38 -2.34
N ARG A 37 17.64 -4.37 -2.21
CA ARG A 37 18.17 -3.66 -3.36
C ARG A 37 19.27 -4.52 -3.99
N VAL A 38 19.17 -4.75 -5.28
CA VAL A 38 20.14 -5.52 -6.06
C VAL A 38 20.79 -4.59 -7.06
N GLY A 39 22.06 -4.25 -6.83
CA GLY A 39 22.87 -3.52 -7.81
C GLY A 39 23.36 -4.50 -8.87
N LEU A 40 23.20 -4.14 -10.13
CA LEU A 40 23.46 -5.01 -11.28
C LEU A 40 24.66 -4.50 -12.09
N THR A 41 25.46 -5.41 -12.59
CA THR A 41 26.48 -5.15 -13.59
C THR A 41 26.13 -5.94 -14.85
N SER A 42 25.94 -5.23 -15.96
CA SER A 42 25.58 -5.81 -17.25
C SER A 42 26.32 -5.15 -18.38
N SER A 43 26.66 -5.91 -19.41
CA SER A 43 27.15 -5.40 -20.68
C SER A 43 26.04 -4.89 -21.59
N ASP A 44 24.77 -5.19 -21.28
CA ASP A 44 23.60 -4.75 -22.02
C ASP A 44 22.97 -3.51 -21.33
N PRO A 45 22.90 -2.35 -22.01
CA PRO A 45 22.31 -1.12 -21.44
C PRO A 45 20.78 -1.19 -21.24
N SER A 46 20.10 -2.22 -21.73
CA SER A 46 18.68 -2.42 -21.47
C SER A 46 18.41 -3.02 -20.08
N VAL A 47 19.42 -3.64 -19.45
CA VAL A 47 19.35 -4.11 -18.07
C VAL A 47 19.50 -2.92 -17.13
N PRO A 48 18.59 -2.72 -16.15
CA PRO A 48 18.70 -1.59 -15.22
C PRO A 48 19.96 -1.71 -14.34
N GLU A 49 20.43 -0.58 -13.82
CA GLU A 49 21.59 -0.53 -12.90
C GLU A 49 21.25 -1.15 -11.53
N SER A 50 19.98 -1.11 -11.13
CA SER A 50 19.49 -1.73 -9.89
C SER A 50 18.01 -2.07 -9.98
N VAL A 51 17.60 -3.06 -9.17
CA VAL A 51 16.21 -3.44 -8.94
C VAL A 51 15.98 -3.69 -7.44
N VAL A 52 14.72 -3.72 -7.04
CA VAL A 52 14.32 -4.12 -5.69
C VAL A 52 13.63 -5.48 -5.76
N LEU A 53 14.16 -6.46 -5.03
CA LEU A 53 13.51 -7.74 -4.81
C LEU A 53 12.67 -7.67 -3.55
N LYS A 54 11.40 -8.10 -3.64
CA LYS A 54 10.55 -8.33 -2.47
C LYS A 54 10.29 -9.82 -2.34
N MET A 55 10.53 -10.36 -1.14
CA MET A 55 10.49 -11.81 -0.84
C MET A 55 9.84 -12.04 0.52
N PRO A 56 9.48 -13.31 0.88
CA PRO A 56 8.94 -13.63 2.19
C PRO A 56 9.84 -13.15 3.33
N SER A 57 9.21 -12.69 4.42
CA SER A 57 9.94 -12.43 5.66
C SER A 57 10.68 -13.70 6.14
N PRO A 58 11.87 -13.60 6.69
CA PRO A 58 12.53 -14.75 7.32
C PRO A 58 11.86 -15.17 8.65
N ASP A 59 10.97 -14.36 9.20
CA ASP A 59 10.25 -14.67 10.44
C ASP A 59 9.01 -15.55 10.18
N PRO A 60 8.94 -16.77 10.79
CA PRO A 60 7.81 -17.68 10.59
C PRO A 60 6.45 -17.12 11.02
N THR A 61 6.41 -16.24 12.04
CA THR A 61 5.17 -15.61 12.50
C THR A 61 4.62 -14.66 11.44
N SER A 62 5.51 -13.86 10.86
CA SER A 62 5.18 -12.95 9.75
C SER A 62 4.71 -13.73 8.52
N GLN A 63 5.36 -14.85 8.17
CA GLN A 63 4.94 -15.73 7.07
C GLN A 63 3.55 -16.31 7.32
N SER A 64 3.27 -16.79 8.54
CA SER A 64 1.97 -17.34 8.91
C SER A 64 0.86 -16.28 8.82
N THR A 65 1.14 -15.06 9.26
CA THR A 65 0.22 -13.92 9.14
C THR A 65 -0.03 -13.57 7.68
N ALA A 66 1.04 -13.51 6.87
CA ALA A 66 0.94 -13.22 5.44
C ALA A 66 0.10 -14.27 4.69
N ALA A 67 0.26 -15.55 5.05
CA ALA A 67 -0.53 -16.64 4.47
C ALA A 67 -2.01 -16.52 4.85
N MET A 68 -2.31 -16.32 6.14
CA MET A 68 -3.68 -16.19 6.63
C MET A 68 -4.42 -15.01 5.97
N LEU A 69 -3.72 -13.90 5.72
CA LEU A 69 -4.29 -12.69 5.14
C LEU A 69 -4.10 -12.59 3.62
N ARG A 70 -3.49 -13.59 2.99
CA ARG A 70 -3.20 -13.65 1.54
C ARG A 70 -2.34 -12.47 1.04
N HIS A 71 -1.45 -11.94 1.88
CA HIS A 71 -0.70 -10.72 1.57
C HIS A 71 0.23 -10.89 0.37
N TYR A 72 0.98 -12.00 0.30
CA TYR A 72 1.91 -12.26 -0.81
C TYR A 72 1.20 -12.46 -2.14
N GLU A 73 0.12 -13.25 -2.13
CA GLU A 73 -0.72 -13.45 -3.30
C GLU A 73 -1.28 -12.13 -3.82
N ARG A 74 -1.87 -11.32 -2.92
CA ARG A 74 -2.50 -10.06 -3.29
C ARG A 74 -1.51 -9.07 -3.89
N GLU A 75 -0.33 -8.96 -3.29
CA GLU A 75 0.68 -8.05 -3.79
C GLU A 75 1.19 -8.45 -5.18
N VAL A 76 1.51 -9.72 -5.38
CA VAL A 76 1.95 -10.22 -6.70
C VAL A 76 0.86 -10.02 -7.75
N LYS A 77 -0.38 -10.41 -7.43
CA LYS A 77 -1.50 -10.27 -8.37
C LYS A 77 -1.86 -8.81 -8.65
N PHE A 78 -1.71 -7.91 -7.69
CA PHE A 78 -1.88 -6.49 -7.96
C PHE A 78 -0.95 -6.03 -9.09
N TYR A 79 0.34 -6.33 -9.00
CA TYR A 79 1.30 -5.94 -10.03
C TYR A 79 1.03 -6.61 -11.39
N LEU A 80 0.57 -7.87 -11.40
CA LEU A 80 0.37 -8.63 -12.64
C LEU A 80 -0.99 -8.41 -13.30
N GLU A 81 -2.03 -8.06 -12.54
CA GLU A 81 -3.41 -8.07 -13.03
C GLU A 81 -4.11 -6.71 -12.93
N ILE A 82 -3.68 -5.82 -12.01
CA ILE A 82 -4.37 -4.56 -11.73
C ILE A 82 -3.54 -3.33 -12.07
N ALA A 83 -2.23 -3.33 -11.79
CA ALA A 83 -1.38 -2.14 -11.89
C ALA A 83 -1.49 -1.41 -13.23
N ASP A 84 -1.54 -2.13 -14.35
CA ASP A 84 -1.68 -1.57 -15.70
C ASP A 84 -3.12 -1.08 -16.02
N THR A 85 -4.08 -1.26 -15.12
CA THR A 85 -5.48 -0.84 -15.30
C THR A 85 -5.84 0.41 -14.50
N VAL A 86 -4.89 0.96 -13.77
CA VAL A 86 -5.00 2.17 -12.94
C VAL A 86 -3.86 3.12 -13.26
N ASP A 87 -4.03 4.41 -12.94
CA ASP A 87 -3.06 5.45 -13.30
C ASP A 87 -2.17 5.89 -12.11
N ILE A 88 -2.33 5.25 -10.95
CA ILE A 88 -1.49 5.54 -9.79
C ILE A 88 -0.03 5.18 -10.06
N GLY A 89 0.88 6.03 -9.61
CA GLY A 89 2.32 5.76 -9.74
C GLY A 89 2.75 4.55 -8.90
N VAL A 90 3.23 3.51 -9.57
CA VAL A 90 3.80 2.29 -8.95
C VAL A 90 5.17 1.99 -9.55
N PRO A 91 6.06 1.25 -8.86
CA PRO A 91 7.28 0.75 -9.48
C PRO A 91 6.94 -0.18 -10.64
N TYR A 92 7.71 -0.11 -11.73
CA TYR A 92 7.58 -1.10 -12.81
C TYR A 92 7.90 -2.50 -12.26
N CYS A 93 7.06 -3.49 -12.57
CA CYS A 93 7.27 -4.87 -12.17
C CYS A 93 7.95 -5.65 -13.32
N HIS A 94 9.23 -5.94 -13.16
CA HIS A 94 9.99 -6.74 -14.14
C HIS A 94 9.59 -8.22 -14.10
N HIS A 95 9.28 -8.72 -12.89
CA HIS A 95 8.85 -10.10 -12.67
C HIS A 95 8.06 -10.24 -11.39
N GLY A 96 7.06 -11.11 -11.40
CA GLY A 96 6.27 -11.45 -10.22
C GLY A 96 5.89 -12.93 -10.26
N GLU A 97 6.08 -13.64 -9.14
CA GLU A 97 5.67 -15.03 -8.98
C GLU A 97 5.18 -15.28 -7.56
N TRP A 98 4.09 -16.02 -7.45
CA TRP A 98 3.56 -16.53 -6.18
C TRP A 98 3.16 -17.99 -6.33
N THR A 99 3.55 -18.81 -5.36
CA THR A 99 3.28 -20.25 -5.34
C THR A 99 2.25 -20.59 -4.28
N PRO A 100 1.03 -21.02 -4.65
CA PRO A 100 -0.06 -21.28 -3.70
C PRO A 100 0.29 -22.30 -2.61
N ASP A 101 0.95 -23.40 -2.98
CA ASP A 101 1.21 -24.54 -2.08
C ASP A 101 2.18 -24.19 -0.93
N THR A 102 3.17 -23.35 -1.21
CA THR A 102 4.20 -22.95 -0.24
C THR A 102 4.00 -21.55 0.30
N ASN A 103 3.12 -20.77 -0.33
CA ASN A 103 2.97 -19.33 -0.12
C ASN A 103 4.29 -18.56 -0.30
N ASP A 104 5.23 -19.10 -1.08
CA ASP A 104 6.42 -18.38 -1.50
C ASP A 104 6.07 -17.35 -2.58
N PHE A 105 6.82 -16.26 -2.61
CA PHE A 105 6.69 -15.27 -3.66
C PHE A 105 8.02 -14.56 -3.94
N VAL A 106 8.07 -13.92 -5.08
CA VAL A 106 9.10 -12.94 -5.43
C VAL A 106 8.51 -11.88 -6.34
N LEU A 107 8.87 -10.63 -6.07
CA LEU A 107 8.67 -9.51 -6.99
C LEU A 107 10.04 -8.90 -7.32
N VAL A 108 10.26 -8.60 -8.59
CA VAL A 108 11.40 -7.84 -9.09
C VAL A 108 10.87 -6.50 -9.57
N LEU A 109 11.09 -5.47 -8.79
CA LEU A 109 10.53 -4.14 -8.99
C LEU A 109 11.61 -3.13 -9.39
N GLU A 110 11.21 -2.10 -10.10
CA GLU A 110 12.04 -0.91 -10.36
C GLU A 110 12.60 -0.34 -9.04
N ASP A 111 13.89 0.00 -9.03
CA ASP A 111 14.49 0.75 -7.92
C ASP A 111 14.17 2.23 -8.05
N MET A 112 13.30 2.72 -7.21
CA MET A 112 12.84 4.12 -7.21
C MET A 112 13.86 5.11 -6.66
N SER A 113 15.09 4.66 -6.32
CA SER A 113 16.16 5.57 -5.88
C SER A 113 16.39 6.71 -6.90
N PRO A 114 16.56 7.96 -6.49
CA PRO A 114 16.77 8.47 -5.11
C PRO A 114 15.49 8.90 -4.36
N ALA A 115 14.30 8.44 -4.74
CA ALA A 115 13.07 8.75 -4.01
C ALA A 115 13.14 8.27 -2.55
N VAL A 116 12.53 9.04 -1.64
CA VAL A 116 12.59 8.83 -0.19
C VAL A 116 11.20 8.49 0.34
N ALA A 117 11.11 7.48 1.20
CA ALA A 117 9.87 7.15 1.88
C ALA A 117 9.41 8.29 2.79
N GLY A 118 8.10 8.51 2.83
CA GLY A 118 7.50 9.43 3.80
C GLY A 118 7.64 8.90 5.23
N ASP A 119 7.33 9.76 6.19
CA ASP A 119 7.33 9.45 7.62
C ASP A 119 5.93 9.69 8.20
N GLN A 120 5.24 8.60 8.53
CA GLN A 120 3.87 8.66 9.05
C GLN A 120 3.76 9.42 10.37
N VAL A 121 4.82 9.43 11.19
CA VAL A 121 4.82 10.11 12.50
C VAL A 121 5.11 11.60 12.35
N ALA A 122 6.01 11.94 11.43
CA ALA A 122 6.34 13.34 11.13
C ALA A 122 5.22 14.06 10.37
N GLY A 123 4.38 13.33 9.64
CA GLY A 123 3.39 13.90 8.72
C GLY A 123 4.02 14.36 7.41
N CYS A 124 3.26 15.10 6.61
CA CYS A 124 3.72 15.59 5.31
C CYS A 124 3.35 17.07 5.09
N THR A 125 3.99 17.69 4.11
CA THR A 125 3.63 19.05 3.69
C THR A 125 2.29 19.07 2.95
N LEU A 126 1.70 20.26 2.80
CA LEU A 126 0.44 20.41 2.05
C LEU A 126 0.61 20.00 0.57
N ASP A 127 1.77 20.25 -0.03
CA ASP A 127 2.03 19.88 -1.42
C ASP A 127 2.20 18.36 -1.56
N ASP A 128 2.84 17.69 -0.60
CA ASP A 128 2.87 16.22 -0.53
C ASP A 128 1.44 15.65 -0.38
N ALA A 129 0.63 16.25 0.50
CA ALA A 129 -0.76 15.82 0.69
C ALA A 129 -1.61 16.00 -0.58
N ARG A 130 -1.43 17.11 -1.31
CA ARG A 130 -2.08 17.35 -2.61
C ARG A 130 -1.67 16.30 -3.65
N ALA A 131 -0.37 16.02 -3.74
CA ALA A 131 0.12 14.98 -4.64
C ALA A 131 -0.46 13.60 -4.27
N ALA A 132 -0.52 13.26 -2.97
CA ALA A 132 -1.07 12.00 -2.50
C ALA A 132 -2.56 11.83 -2.82
N VAL A 133 -3.38 12.86 -2.61
CA VAL A 133 -4.83 12.74 -2.93
C VAL A 133 -5.09 12.68 -4.42
N LEU A 134 -4.23 13.28 -5.27
CA LEU A 134 -4.30 13.11 -6.72
C LEU A 134 -3.90 11.69 -7.15
N GLN A 135 -2.93 11.06 -6.48
CA GLN A 135 -2.61 9.66 -6.69
C GLN A 135 -3.79 8.73 -6.29
N LEU A 136 -4.56 9.07 -5.25
CA LEU A 136 -5.78 8.32 -4.95
C LEU A 136 -6.84 8.47 -6.03
N ALA A 137 -7.00 9.65 -6.61
CA ALA A 137 -7.89 9.81 -7.77
C ALA A 137 -7.43 8.97 -8.96
N ALA A 138 -6.11 8.88 -9.19
CA ALA A 138 -5.51 8.05 -10.22
C ALA A 138 -5.63 6.54 -9.95
N LEU A 139 -5.73 6.12 -8.69
CA LEU A 139 -6.03 4.73 -8.31
C LEU A 139 -7.50 4.40 -8.54
N HIS A 140 -8.39 5.26 -8.04
CA HIS A 140 -9.80 4.94 -7.95
C HIS A 140 -10.56 5.23 -9.25
N GLY A 141 -10.16 6.30 -9.97
CA GLY A 141 -10.89 6.83 -11.13
C GLY A 141 -11.01 5.86 -12.30
N PRO A 142 -9.92 5.25 -12.80
CA PRO A 142 -9.98 4.38 -13.98
C PRO A 142 -10.91 3.17 -13.84
N ARG A 143 -11.10 2.68 -12.63
CA ARG A 143 -11.93 1.51 -12.31
C ARG A 143 -13.05 1.86 -11.33
N TRP A 144 -13.56 3.11 -11.40
CA TRP A 144 -14.65 3.59 -10.55
C TRP A 144 -15.95 2.88 -10.85
N ASP A 145 -16.54 2.24 -9.82
CA ASP A 145 -17.79 1.47 -9.89
C ASP A 145 -17.80 0.41 -11.00
N ASP A 146 -16.63 -0.13 -11.31
CA ASP A 146 -16.47 -1.16 -12.34
C ASP A 146 -16.94 -2.53 -11.81
N PRO A 147 -18.05 -3.07 -12.36
CA PRO A 147 -18.64 -4.32 -11.90
C PRO A 147 -17.71 -5.52 -12.11
N THR A 148 -16.77 -5.46 -13.06
CA THR A 148 -15.86 -6.58 -13.35
C THR A 148 -14.88 -6.85 -12.20
N LEU A 149 -14.64 -5.87 -11.33
CA LEU A 149 -13.81 -6.05 -10.13
C LEU A 149 -14.43 -7.00 -9.11
N SER A 150 -15.75 -7.17 -9.14
CA SER A 150 -16.46 -8.14 -8.29
C SER A 150 -16.12 -9.59 -8.61
N ASP A 151 -15.70 -9.85 -9.86
CA ASP A 151 -15.34 -11.18 -10.35
C ASP A 151 -13.86 -11.53 -10.07
N VAL A 152 -13.08 -10.57 -9.56
CA VAL A 152 -11.68 -10.77 -9.20
C VAL A 152 -11.62 -11.33 -7.78
N ASP A 153 -11.59 -12.66 -7.66
CA ASP A 153 -11.71 -13.41 -6.42
C ASP A 153 -10.72 -12.95 -5.33
N TRP A 154 -9.44 -12.81 -5.68
CA TRP A 154 -8.41 -12.41 -4.73
C TRP A 154 -8.52 -10.94 -4.28
N LEU A 155 -9.12 -10.06 -5.12
CA LEU A 155 -9.35 -8.66 -4.81
C LEU A 155 -10.62 -8.50 -3.93
N SER A 156 -11.59 -9.39 -4.11
CA SER A 156 -12.80 -9.42 -3.31
C SER A 156 -12.46 -9.73 -1.85
N ARG A 157 -12.92 -8.88 -0.95
CA ARG A 157 -12.75 -9.10 0.49
C ARG A 157 -13.74 -10.11 1.07
N HIS A 158 -14.57 -10.77 0.21
CA HIS A 158 -15.64 -11.66 0.69
C HIS A 158 -15.13 -12.95 1.34
N GLU A 159 -13.98 -13.47 0.89
CA GLU A 159 -13.34 -14.60 1.58
C GLU A 159 -12.18 -14.06 2.44
N GLY A 160 -12.41 -13.90 3.72
CA GLY A 160 -11.44 -13.40 4.70
C GLY A 160 -11.72 -11.99 5.23
N GLN A 161 -12.81 -11.35 4.81
CA GLN A 161 -13.30 -10.19 5.55
C GLN A 161 -13.62 -10.61 6.97
N THR A 162 -12.99 -9.92 7.90
CA THR A 162 -13.41 -9.95 9.28
C THR A 162 -14.90 -9.62 9.31
N SER A 163 -15.76 -10.59 9.61
CA SER A 163 -17.19 -10.34 9.70
C SER A 163 -17.45 -9.25 10.73
N VAL A 164 -18.62 -8.59 10.64
CA VAL A 164 -19.03 -7.60 11.66
C VAL A 164 -18.88 -8.15 13.07
N ASP A 165 -19.21 -9.43 13.27
CA ASP A 165 -19.09 -10.08 14.57
C ASP A 165 -17.63 -10.31 14.99
N GLN A 166 -16.75 -10.65 14.03
CA GLN A 166 -15.32 -10.75 14.29
C GLN A 166 -14.70 -9.39 14.64
N LEU A 167 -15.11 -8.29 13.97
CA LEU A 167 -14.66 -6.95 14.32
C LEU A 167 -15.04 -6.57 15.74
N LYS A 168 -16.27 -6.91 16.18
CA LYS A 168 -16.71 -6.70 17.57
C LYS A 168 -15.85 -7.51 18.55
N VAL A 169 -15.61 -8.77 18.24
CA VAL A 169 -14.76 -9.64 19.09
C VAL A 169 -13.34 -9.08 19.16
N MET A 170 -12.76 -8.66 18.04
CA MET A 170 -11.43 -8.04 18.01
C MET A 170 -11.38 -6.74 18.81
N TRP A 171 -12.39 -5.89 18.67
CA TRP A 171 -12.49 -4.67 19.49
C TRP A 171 -12.50 -5.00 20.98
N GLN A 172 -13.36 -5.91 21.39
CA GLN A 172 -13.45 -6.34 22.80
C GLN A 172 -12.13 -6.94 23.33
N MET A 173 -11.40 -7.64 22.47
CA MET A 173 -10.11 -8.25 22.83
C MET A 173 -8.99 -7.19 22.98
N PHE A 174 -8.91 -6.22 22.06
CA PHE A 174 -7.79 -5.29 22.01
C PHE A 174 -8.04 -3.98 22.77
N PHE A 175 -9.29 -3.55 22.91
CA PHE A 175 -9.63 -2.29 23.58
C PHE A 175 -9.12 -2.18 25.02
N PRO A 176 -9.14 -3.23 25.87
CA PRO A 176 -8.57 -3.12 27.21
C PRO A 176 -7.07 -2.78 27.23
N GLY A 177 -6.29 -3.32 26.29
CA GLY A 177 -4.87 -2.99 26.14
C GLY A 177 -4.66 -1.54 25.68
N PHE A 178 -5.43 -1.09 24.68
CA PHE A 178 -5.48 0.30 24.27
C PHE A 178 -5.83 1.22 25.45
N ALA A 179 -6.88 0.90 26.18
CA ALA A 179 -7.32 1.66 27.34
C ALA A 179 -6.24 1.78 28.41
N ALA A 180 -5.55 0.67 28.74
CA ALA A 180 -4.47 0.67 29.72
C ALA A 180 -3.29 1.56 29.30
N THR A 181 -2.98 1.60 28.01
CA THR A 181 -1.86 2.37 27.46
C THR A 181 -2.19 3.87 27.33
N TYR A 182 -3.38 4.20 26.87
CA TYR A 182 -3.68 5.56 26.39
C TYR A 182 -4.63 6.37 27.27
N ARG A 183 -5.29 5.80 28.29
CA ARG A 183 -6.24 6.52 29.15
C ARG A 183 -5.64 7.80 29.76
N GLY A 184 -4.38 7.81 30.12
CA GLY A 184 -3.70 8.98 30.68
C GLY A 184 -3.22 10.00 29.63
N GLN A 185 -3.33 9.69 28.34
CA GLN A 185 -2.90 10.53 27.23
C GLN A 185 -4.06 11.13 26.43
N LEU A 186 -5.26 10.56 26.54
CA LEU A 186 -6.48 11.01 25.88
C LEU A 186 -7.35 11.80 26.86
N THR A 187 -8.11 12.75 26.35
CA THR A 187 -9.18 13.43 27.13
C THR A 187 -10.31 12.44 27.43
N ASP A 188 -11.11 12.72 28.46
CA ASP A 188 -12.28 11.89 28.80
C ASP A 188 -13.27 11.82 27.64
N GLU A 189 -13.43 12.91 26.87
CA GLU A 189 -14.27 12.97 25.68
C GLU A 189 -13.77 12.03 24.57
N MET A 190 -12.46 12.07 24.25
CA MET A 190 -11.86 11.20 23.25
C MET A 190 -11.95 9.72 23.66
N PHE A 191 -11.75 9.46 24.96
CA PHE A 191 -11.85 8.10 25.48
C PHE A 191 -13.28 7.59 25.44
N GLY A 192 -14.26 8.41 25.82
CA GLY A 192 -15.69 8.06 25.73
C GLY A 192 -16.14 7.82 24.29
N LEU A 193 -15.60 8.57 23.33
CA LEU A 193 -15.86 8.34 21.90
C LEU A 193 -15.30 6.98 21.45
N ALA A 194 -14.08 6.62 21.88
CA ALA A 194 -13.49 5.33 21.57
C ALA A 194 -14.30 4.18 22.18
N GLU A 195 -14.81 4.30 23.43
CA GLU A 195 -15.70 3.30 24.03
C GLU A 195 -17.01 3.16 23.23
N ALA A 196 -17.66 4.28 22.91
CA ALA A 196 -18.91 4.30 22.14
C ALA A 196 -18.74 3.71 20.74
N PHE A 197 -17.59 3.93 20.09
CA PHE A 197 -17.30 3.34 18.77
C PHE A 197 -17.35 1.81 18.80
N GLY A 198 -16.90 1.19 19.89
CA GLY A 198 -16.98 -0.27 20.04
C GLY A 198 -18.39 -0.84 19.91
N ASP A 199 -19.40 -0.11 20.41
CA ASP A 199 -20.82 -0.50 20.29
C ASP A 199 -21.35 -0.34 18.86
N HIS A 200 -20.76 0.59 18.08
CA HIS A 200 -21.19 0.95 16.73
C HIS A 200 -20.30 0.38 15.61
N ILE A 201 -19.21 -0.31 15.94
CA ILE A 201 -18.25 -0.81 14.94
C ILE A 201 -18.93 -1.71 13.89
N GLY A 202 -19.95 -2.45 14.29
CA GLY A 202 -20.71 -3.30 13.38
C GLY A 202 -21.52 -2.52 12.36
N THR A 203 -22.22 -1.49 12.80
CA THR A 203 -22.97 -0.57 11.94
C THR A 203 -22.01 0.16 10.99
N TRP A 204 -20.93 0.71 11.53
CA TRP A 204 -19.91 1.39 10.73
C TRP A 204 -19.30 0.49 9.65
N ALA A 205 -19.05 -0.78 9.95
CA ALA A 205 -18.46 -1.72 8.99
C ALA A 205 -19.48 -2.28 7.99
N GLY A 206 -20.76 -2.45 8.41
CA GLY A 206 -21.81 -3.08 7.61
C GLY A 206 -22.59 -2.13 6.70
N GLU A 207 -22.66 -0.85 7.03
CA GLU A 207 -23.46 0.15 6.28
C GLU A 207 -22.66 0.93 5.22
N ARG A 208 -21.56 0.36 4.75
CA ARG A 208 -20.79 0.99 3.67
C ARG A 208 -21.53 0.82 2.35
N SER A 209 -22.18 1.88 1.91
CA SER A 209 -22.83 1.97 0.60
C SER A 209 -22.15 3.07 -0.22
N GLY A 210 -22.14 2.93 -1.53
CA GLY A 210 -21.56 3.91 -2.47
C GLY A 210 -20.77 3.22 -3.56
N PRO A 211 -20.11 4.00 -4.42
CA PRO A 211 -19.27 3.46 -5.47
C PRO A 211 -18.12 2.65 -4.87
N MET A 212 -17.71 1.66 -5.63
CA MET A 212 -16.60 0.76 -5.30
C MET A 212 -15.46 0.99 -6.30
N ALA A 213 -14.23 0.83 -5.84
CA ALA A 213 -13.04 0.94 -6.70
C ALA A 213 -11.94 0.01 -6.21
N VAL A 214 -10.82 -0.03 -6.92
CA VAL A 214 -9.59 -0.63 -6.40
C VAL A 214 -9.09 0.24 -5.25
N THR A 215 -8.89 -0.33 -4.07
CA THR A 215 -8.34 0.36 -2.88
C THR A 215 -6.96 -0.18 -2.53
N HIS A 216 -6.12 0.65 -1.93
CA HIS A 216 -4.82 0.23 -1.39
C HIS A 216 -4.98 -0.51 -0.06
N GLY A 217 -5.85 0.01 0.82
CA GLY A 217 -6.15 -0.57 2.14
C GLY A 217 -5.17 -0.22 3.26
N ASP A 218 -3.97 0.31 2.92
CA ASP A 218 -2.97 0.86 3.86
C ASP A 218 -2.28 2.09 3.25
N TYR A 219 -3.09 3.05 2.76
CA TYR A 219 -2.60 4.24 2.06
C TYR A 219 -2.06 5.27 3.05
N ARG A 220 -0.78 5.16 3.38
CA ARG A 220 -0.08 5.98 4.38
C ARG A 220 1.32 6.40 3.89
N LEU A 221 1.89 7.42 4.55
CA LEU A 221 3.15 8.03 4.11
C LEU A 221 4.32 7.05 4.02
N ASP A 222 4.43 6.09 4.94
CA ASP A 222 5.51 5.09 4.90
C ASP A 222 5.47 4.23 3.62
N ASN A 223 4.30 4.13 2.96
CA ASN A 223 4.07 3.39 1.72
C ASN A 223 4.14 4.30 0.47
N MET A 224 4.65 5.52 0.61
CA MET A 224 4.81 6.51 -0.47
C MET A 224 6.28 6.89 -0.61
N LEU A 225 6.80 6.77 -1.83
CA LEU A 225 8.15 7.22 -2.18
C LEU A 225 8.05 8.57 -2.88
N PHE A 226 8.63 9.60 -2.26
CA PHE A 226 8.63 10.96 -2.75
C PHE A 226 9.88 11.24 -3.57
N GLY A 227 9.69 11.50 -4.84
CA GLY A 227 10.74 11.83 -5.80
C GLY A 227 10.63 13.27 -6.30
N PRO A 228 11.57 13.70 -7.15
CA PRO A 228 11.50 15.01 -7.79
C PRO A 228 10.22 15.13 -8.62
N PRO A 229 9.67 16.37 -8.77
CA PRO A 229 8.51 16.62 -9.62
C PRO A 229 8.67 16.07 -11.03
N VAL A 230 7.58 15.52 -11.60
CA VAL A 230 7.57 15.04 -12.99
C VAL A 230 7.69 16.21 -13.96
N GLU A 231 6.99 17.32 -13.67
CA GLU A 231 7.03 18.53 -14.49
C GLU A 231 7.99 19.55 -13.88
N ALA A 232 8.87 20.10 -14.70
CA ALA A 232 9.80 21.14 -14.27
C ALA A 232 9.02 22.36 -13.77
N GLY A 233 9.28 22.75 -12.51
CA GLY A 233 8.61 23.89 -11.88
C GLY A 233 7.29 23.57 -11.19
N SER A 234 6.82 22.33 -11.24
CA SER A 234 5.69 21.89 -10.39
C SER A 234 6.09 21.94 -8.92
N PRO A 235 5.22 22.42 -8.01
CA PRO A 235 5.44 22.31 -6.58
C PRO A 235 5.18 20.89 -6.05
N LEU A 236 4.47 20.04 -6.83
CA LEU A 236 4.06 18.72 -6.40
C LEU A 236 5.17 17.69 -6.64
N PRO A 237 5.56 16.90 -5.63
CA PRO A 237 6.50 15.81 -5.81
C PRO A 237 5.87 14.70 -6.69
N ARG A 238 6.73 13.91 -7.32
CA ARG A 238 6.33 12.60 -7.84
C ARG A 238 6.12 11.67 -6.67
N ILE A 239 4.99 10.98 -6.63
CA ILE A 239 4.74 9.92 -5.65
C ILE A 239 4.68 8.58 -6.38
N THR A 240 5.41 7.60 -5.83
CA THR A 240 5.29 6.20 -6.21
C THR A 240 4.81 5.42 -4.99
N VAL A 241 3.69 4.72 -5.12
CA VAL A 241 3.05 3.98 -4.04
C VAL A 241 3.51 2.53 -4.06
N VAL A 242 3.86 2.02 -2.90
CA VAL A 242 4.43 0.69 -2.69
C VAL A 242 3.65 -0.06 -1.60
N ASP A 243 4.01 -1.34 -1.38
CA ASP A 243 3.41 -2.21 -0.36
C ASP A 243 1.94 -2.55 -0.61
N TRP A 244 1.67 -3.15 -1.75
CA TRP A 244 0.35 -3.58 -2.22
C TRP A 244 -0.08 -4.93 -1.63
N GLN A 245 0.05 -5.09 -0.30
CA GLN A 245 -0.32 -6.33 0.42
C GLN A 245 -1.79 -6.39 0.80
N THR A 246 -2.47 -5.25 0.81
CA THR A 246 -3.86 -5.12 1.26
C THR A 246 -4.82 -4.54 0.21
N PRO A 247 -4.56 -4.67 -1.11
CA PRO A 247 -5.46 -4.12 -2.10
C PRO A 247 -6.82 -4.80 -2.00
N GLY A 248 -7.86 -4.08 -2.40
CA GLY A 248 -9.20 -4.63 -2.35
C GLY A 248 -10.15 -3.94 -3.31
N HIS A 249 -11.29 -4.58 -3.55
CA HIS A 249 -12.45 -3.95 -4.14
C HIS A 249 -13.32 -3.40 -2.99
N GLY A 250 -13.35 -2.08 -2.83
CA GLY A 250 -13.99 -1.44 -1.68
C GLY A 250 -14.36 0.02 -1.89
N PRO A 251 -15.02 0.64 -0.90
CA PRO A 251 -15.33 2.06 -0.95
C PRO A 251 -14.04 2.90 -0.97
N PRO A 252 -13.80 3.71 -2.00
CA PRO A 252 -12.54 4.47 -2.17
C PRO A 252 -12.31 5.50 -1.07
N ILE A 253 -13.40 5.98 -0.43
CA ILE A 253 -13.32 6.91 0.70
C ILE A 253 -12.51 6.37 1.89
N VAL A 254 -12.33 5.07 1.98
CA VAL A 254 -11.54 4.44 3.07
C VAL A 254 -10.08 4.87 3.00
N ASP A 255 -9.47 4.80 1.80
CA ASP A 255 -8.08 5.23 1.62
C ASP A 255 -7.91 6.73 1.82
N LEU A 256 -8.85 7.54 1.26
CA LEU A 256 -8.83 8.98 1.44
C LEU A 256 -8.96 9.38 2.92
N SER A 257 -9.92 8.79 3.64
CA SER A 257 -10.15 9.11 5.06
C SER A 257 -8.98 8.66 5.93
N TYR A 258 -8.37 7.52 5.61
CA TYR A 258 -7.19 7.03 6.31
C TYR A 258 -6.00 7.97 6.12
N PHE A 259 -5.70 8.34 4.88
CA PHE A 259 -4.62 9.27 4.58
C PHE A 259 -4.81 10.65 5.22
N VAL A 260 -5.97 11.30 4.98
CA VAL A 260 -6.25 12.63 5.52
C VAL A 260 -6.31 12.61 7.05
N GLY A 261 -6.83 11.51 7.62
CA GLY A 261 -6.95 11.36 9.08
C GLY A 261 -5.64 11.15 9.81
N ALA A 262 -4.64 10.54 9.17
CA ALA A 262 -3.42 10.08 9.81
C ALA A 262 -2.10 10.58 9.19
N GLY A 263 -2.13 11.08 7.94
CA GLY A 263 -0.94 11.56 7.22
C GLY A 263 -0.62 13.04 7.46
N LEU A 264 -1.53 13.80 8.07
CA LEU A 264 -1.35 15.23 8.37
C LEU A 264 -1.29 15.46 9.86
N LEU A 265 -0.51 16.45 10.27
CA LEU A 265 -0.58 16.97 11.64
C LEU A 265 -1.98 17.54 11.92
N PRO A 266 -2.47 17.51 13.18
CA PRO A 266 -3.84 17.89 13.51
C PRO A 266 -4.23 19.30 13.08
N GLU A 267 -3.29 20.24 13.12
CA GLU A 267 -3.50 21.63 12.72
C GLU A 267 -3.71 21.72 11.20
N ASP A 268 -2.80 21.14 10.44
CA ASP A 268 -2.82 21.13 8.97
C ASP A 268 -4.06 20.39 8.46
N ARG A 269 -4.44 19.28 9.11
CA ARG A 269 -5.67 18.57 8.77
C ARG A 269 -6.90 19.46 8.96
N ARG A 270 -7.05 20.14 10.11
CA ARG A 270 -8.21 21.00 10.37
C ARG A 270 -8.33 22.13 9.36
N GLU A 271 -7.20 22.67 8.92
CA GLU A 271 -7.17 23.75 7.94
C GLU A 271 -7.46 23.27 6.52
N HIS A 272 -6.92 22.11 6.13
CA HIS A 272 -6.83 21.72 4.72
C HIS A 272 -7.69 20.50 4.33
N GLU A 273 -8.28 19.74 5.25
CA GLU A 273 -9.00 18.48 4.92
C GLU A 273 -10.11 18.70 3.88
N ARG A 274 -10.87 19.80 3.96
CA ARG A 274 -11.95 20.09 3.00
C ARG A 274 -11.42 20.37 1.60
N SER A 275 -10.31 21.10 1.51
CA SER A 275 -9.69 21.40 0.21
C SER A 275 -9.03 20.17 -0.41
N LEU A 276 -8.48 19.26 0.40
CA LEU A 276 -7.94 17.99 -0.07
C LEU A 276 -9.05 17.05 -0.58
N VAL A 277 -10.18 16.98 0.13
CA VAL A 277 -11.36 16.21 -0.34
C VAL A 277 -11.91 16.80 -1.66
N ALA A 278 -11.96 18.14 -1.77
CA ALA A 278 -12.39 18.80 -3.02
C ALA A 278 -11.42 18.48 -4.16
N LEU A 279 -10.11 18.56 -3.92
CA LEU A 279 -9.07 18.24 -4.91
C LEU A 279 -9.17 16.76 -5.38
N TYR A 280 -9.41 15.83 -4.44
CA TYR A 280 -9.67 14.43 -4.78
C TYR A 280 -10.89 14.27 -5.70
N ALA A 281 -12.00 14.95 -5.37
CA ALA A 281 -13.22 14.89 -6.19
C ALA A 281 -13.00 15.51 -7.59
N GLU A 282 -12.25 16.61 -7.68
CA GLU A 282 -11.83 17.22 -8.95
C GLU A 282 -10.96 16.25 -9.78
N GLY A 283 -10.02 15.57 -9.13
CA GLY A 283 -9.21 14.54 -9.77
C GLY A 283 -10.04 13.38 -10.32
N LEU A 284 -11.01 12.88 -9.54
CA LEU A 284 -11.94 11.83 -10.00
C LEU A 284 -12.77 12.27 -11.21
N ALA A 285 -13.22 13.53 -11.23
CA ALA A 285 -14.01 14.05 -12.35
C ALA A 285 -13.25 14.04 -13.69
N THR A 286 -11.93 13.86 -13.69
CA THR A 286 -11.16 13.69 -14.95
C THR A 286 -11.34 12.31 -15.58
N TYR A 287 -11.87 11.35 -14.84
CA TYR A 287 -12.13 9.98 -15.30
C TYR A 287 -13.60 9.75 -15.75
N GLY A 288 -14.51 10.68 -15.52
CA GLY A 288 -15.90 10.62 -16.01
C GLY A 288 -16.95 10.79 -14.94
#